data_e477f5ae5f75cf00f328596629a5504d
#
_entry.id   e477f5ae5f75cf00f328596629a5504d
#
_cell.length_a   1.000
_cell.length_b   1.000
_cell.length_c   1.000
_cell.angle_alpha   90.00
_cell.angle_beta   90.00
_cell.angle_gamma   90.00
#
_symmetry.space_group_name_H-M   'P 1'
#
loop_
_entity.id
_entity.type
_entity.pdbx_description
1 polymer ?
#
loop_
_entity_poly.entity_id
_entity_poly.type
_entity_poly.pdbx_seq_one_letter_code
_entity_poly.pdbx_strand_id
1 'polypeptide(L)'
;MLIDTHTHIYLKEFNDDRNTVIEKCMSNGINKLLLPNIDTSTIESLHSTCEKYSCCKPMMGLHPCSVKEDFEKELNSIKTYLYNGNYIAIGEIGIDLYWDKTTLTIQKKAFEEQINWAKELLSLIHI
;
A
#
# COMPACT_ATOMS: atom_id res chain seq x y z
N MET A 1 -0.57 2.82 -23.64
CA MET A 1 -0.09 2.34 -22.34
C MET A 1 -1.01 2.91 -21.25
N LEU A 2 -1.60 2.04 -20.44
CA LEU A 2 -2.41 2.41 -19.29
C LEU A 2 -1.68 2.00 -18.00
N ILE A 3 -1.98 2.69 -16.92
CA ILE A 3 -1.46 2.39 -15.58
C ILE A 3 -2.66 2.31 -14.64
N ASP A 4 -2.82 1.18 -13.96
CA ASP A 4 -3.71 1.07 -12.81
C ASP A 4 -2.96 1.59 -11.59
N THR A 5 -3.40 2.71 -11.05
CA THR A 5 -2.70 3.39 -9.95
C THR A 5 -3.09 2.88 -8.56
N HIS A 6 -4.07 1.97 -8.46
CA HIS A 6 -4.51 1.44 -7.18
C HIS A 6 -5.14 0.04 -7.34
N THR A 7 -4.43 -0.99 -6.96
CA THR A 7 -4.97 -2.35 -6.90
C THR A 7 -4.32 -3.18 -5.79
N HIS A 8 -5.12 -3.96 -5.09
CA HIS A 8 -4.67 -4.90 -4.05
C HIS A 8 -4.62 -6.34 -4.58
N ILE A 9 -4.15 -6.53 -5.81
CA ILE A 9 -4.10 -7.84 -6.47
C ILE A 9 -3.22 -8.87 -5.74
N TYR A 10 -2.42 -8.44 -4.79
CA TYR A 10 -1.61 -9.30 -3.93
C TYR A 10 -2.41 -10.00 -2.81
N LEU A 11 -3.65 -9.59 -2.56
CA LEU A 11 -4.50 -10.19 -1.53
C LEU A 11 -4.90 -11.63 -1.87
N LYS A 12 -5.22 -12.40 -0.82
CA LYS A 12 -5.57 -13.83 -0.92
C LYS A 12 -6.76 -14.13 -1.83
N GLU A 13 -7.67 -13.16 -1.98
CA GLU A 13 -8.84 -13.26 -2.85
C GLU A 13 -8.46 -13.52 -4.31
N PHE A 14 -7.24 -13.16 -4.70
CA PHE A 14 -6.69 -13.37 -6.04
C PHE A 14 -5.79 -14.61 -6.16
N ASN A 15 -5.65 -15.43 -5.12
CA ASN A 15 -4.69 -16.55 -5.16
C ASN A 15 -4.93 -17.52 -6.32
N ASP A 16 -6.19 -17.77 -6.65
CA ASP A 16 -6.56 -18.76 -7.67
C ASP A 16 -6.46 -18.22 -9.10
N ASP A 17 -6.59 -16.89 -9.29
CA ASP A 17 -6.69 -16.31 -10.63
C ASP A 17 -5.77 -15.10 -10.87
N ARG A 18 -4.93 -14.71 -9.90
CA ARG A 18 -4.00 -13.55 -9.99
C ARG A 18 -3.22 -13.52 -11.31
N ASN A 19 -2.67 -14.65 -11.73
CA ASN A 19 -1.92 -14.73 -12.97
C ASN A 19 -2.79 -14.36 -14.18
N THR A 20 -3.98 -14.94 -14.25
CA THR A 20 -4.95 -14.70 -15.32
C THR A 20 -5.40 -13.24 -15.36
N VAL A 21 -5.63 -12.63 -14.18
CA VAL A 21 -6.02 -11.22 -14.08
C VAL A 21 -4.89 -10.33 -14.58
N ILE A 22 -3.64 -10.57 -14.17
CA ILE A 22 -2.47 -9.78 -14.63
C ILE A 22 -2.26 -9.93 -16.15
N GLU A 23 -2.37 -11.14 -16.69
CA GLU A 23 -2.28 -11.38 -18.14
C GLU A 23 -3.38 -10.62 -18.91
N LYS A 24 -4.61 -10.59 -18.39
CA LYS A 24 -5.70 -9.78 -18.97
C LYS A 24 -5.41 -8.28 -18.90
N CYS A 25 -4.85 -7.79 -17.81
CA CYS A 25 -4.41 -6.40 -17.70
C CYS A 25 -3.42 -6.07 -18.82
N MET A 26 -2.36 -6.86 -18.94
CA MET A 26 -1.32 -6.67 -19.94
C MET A 26 -1.87 -6.71 -21.37
N SER A 27 -2.73 -7.69 -21.70
CA SER A 27 -3.35 -7.82 -23.02
C SER A 27 -4.28 -6.67 -23.38
N ASN A 28 -4.83 -5.97 -22.37
CA ASN A 28 -5.66 -4.77 -22.55
C ASN A 28 -4.86 -3.45 -22.45
N GLY A 29 -3.53 -3.52 -22.45
CA GLY A 29 -2.65 -2.35 -22.46
C GLY A 29 -2.40 -1.71 -21.11
N ILE A 30 -2.81 -2.35 -20.00
CA ILE A 30 -2.44 -1.94 -18.64
C ILE A 30 -1.07 -2.53 -18.32
N ASN A 31 -0.02 -1.71 -18.44
CA ASN A 31 1.37 -2.17 -18.36
C ASN A 31 2.01 -2.01 -16.98
N LYS A 32 1.36 -1.29 -16.08
CA LYS A 32 1.79 -1.12 -14.68
C LYS A 32 0.60 -1.20 -13.76
N LEU A 33 0.80 -1.87 -12.64
CA LEU A 33 -0.13 -2.02 -11.52
C LEU A 33 0.56 -1.47 -10.28
N LEU A 34 0.03 -0.42 -9.68
CA LEU A 34 0.58 0.18 -8.48
C LEU A 34 -0.16 -0.39 -7.26
N LEU A 35 0.59 -1.00 -6.36
CA LEU A 35 0.08 -1.80 -5.26
C LEU A 35 0.31 -1.10 -3.92
N PRO A 36 -0.68 -0.39 -3.36
CA PRO A 36 -0.55 0.19 -2.03
C PRO A 36 -0.63 -0.90 -0.95
N ASN A 37 0.20 -0.75 0.08
CA ASN A 37 0.16 -1.63 1.25
C ASN A 37 -1.04 -1.30 2.15
N ILE A 38 -1.54 -2.27 2.91
CA ILE A 38 -2.62 -2.07 3.89
C ILE A 38 -2.05 -1.96 5.30
N ASP A 39 -1.35 -2.99 5.78
CA ASP A 39 -0.74 -3.06 7.10
C ASP A 39 0.42 -4.07 7.11
N THR A 40 0.99 -4.34 8.28
CA THR A 40 2.13 -5.27 8.40
C THR A 40 1.81 -6.69 7.96
N SER A 41 0.56 -7.13 8.09
CA SER A 41 0.14 -8.49 7.69
C SER A 41 0.14 -8.71 6.18
N THR A 42 0.12 -7.66 5.38
CA THR A 42 0.05 -7.73 3.92
C THR A 42 1.40 -7.55 3.22
N ILE A 43 2.45 -7.15 3.93
CA ILE A 43 3.77 -6.81 3.36
C ILE A 43 4.39 -7.99 2.61
N GLU A 44 4.33 -9.20 3.16
CA GLU A 44 4.93 -10.38 2.53
C GLU A 44 4.26 -10.71 1.19
N SER A 45 2.93 -10.69 1.14
CA SER A 45 2.18 -10.96 -0.08
C SER A 45 2.36 -9.84 -1.13
N LEU A 46 2.48 -8.59 -0.69
CA LEU A 46 2.82 -7.46 -1.55
C LEU A 46 4.19 -7.66 -2.20
N HIS A 47 5.21 -7.94 -1.41
CA HIS A 47 6.57 -8.14 -1.91
C HIS A 47 6.67 -9.33 -2.86
N SER A 48 6.17 -10.50 -2.45
CA SER A 48 6.19 -11.71 -3.29
C SER A 48 5.47 -11.52 -4.62
N THR A 49 4.38 -10.75 -4.64
CA THR A 49 3.68 -10.40 -5.88
C THR A 49 4.52 -9.48 -6.77
N CYS A 50 5.15 -8.46 -6.19
CA CYS A 50 6.01 -7.54 -6.96
C CYS A 50 7.30 -8.20 -7.47
N GLU A 51 7.86 -9.15 -6.74
CA GLU A 51 9.00 -9.95 -7.19
C GLU A 51 8.64 -10.85 -8.37
N LYS A 52 7.46 -11.47 -8.31
CA LYS A 52 6.97 -12.38 -9.35
C LYS A 52 6.54 -11.65 -10.62
N TYR A 53 5.94 -10.47 -10.50
CA TYR A 53 5.35 -9.74 -11.63
C TYR A 53 5.99 -8.36 -11.78
N SER A 54 6.87 -8.18 -12.74
CA SER A 54 7.62 -6.94 -12.96
C SER A 54 6.77 -5.71 -13.29
N CYS A 55 5.51 -5.92 -13.73
CA CYS A 55 4.53 -4.86 -13.95
C CYS A 55 3.95 -4.31 -12.64
N CYS A 56 4.04 -5.05 -11.53
CA CYS A 56 3.59 -4.64 -10.20
C CYS A 56 4.65 -3.77 -9.52
N LYS A 57 4.22 -2.67 -8.91
CA LYS A 57 5.08 -1.71 -8.23
C LYS A 57 4.53 -1.42 -6.83
N PRO A 58 5.32 -1.67 -5.76
CA PRO A 58 4.84 -1.53 -4.39
C PRO A 58 4.84 -0.08 -3.93
N MET A 59 3.87 0.26 -3.11
CA MET A 59 3.86 1.41 -2.22
C MET A 59 3.86 0.90 -0.77
N MET A 60 4.38 1.70 0.18
CA MET A 60 4.44 1.30 1.58
C MET A 60 3.76 2.34 2.46
N GLY A 61 2.81 1.89 3.26
CA GLY A 61 2.04 2.72 4.17
C GLY A 61 1.11 1.91 5.06
N LEU A 62 0.50 2.58 6.03
CA LEU A 62 -0.53 2.05 6.91
C LEU A 62 -1.88 2.66 6.52
N HIS A 63 -2.77 1.80 6.03
CA HIS A 63 -4.13 2.15 5.63
C HIS A 63 -4.93 2.70 6.83
N PRO A 64 -5.73 3.76 6.67
CA PRO A 64 -6.49 4.35 7.78
C PRO A 64 -7.40 3.38 8.52
N CYS A 65 -8.03 2.42 7.83
CA CYS A 65 -8.86 1.40 8.49
C CYS A 65 -8.06 0.42 9.36
N SER A 66 -6.74 0.30 9.15
CA SER A 66 -5.84 -0.53 9.96
C SER A 66 -5.21 0.24 11.14
N VAL A 67 -5.49 1.53 11.27
CA VAL A 67 -5.05 2.33 12.41
C VAL A 67 -5.91 2.01 13.63
N LYS A 68 -5.32 1.32 14.61
CA LYS A 68 -5.92 0.88 15.87
C LYS A 68 -5.14 1.46 17.05
N GLU A 69 -5.44 1.03 18.27
CA GLU A 69 -4.78 1.54 19.48
C GLU A 69 -3.25 1.32 19.49
N ASP A 70 -2.78 0.27 18.83
CA ASP A 70 -1.36 -0.09 18.71
C ASP A 70 -0.69 0.49 17.43
N PHE A 71 -1.30 1.46 16.78
CA PHE A 71 -0.86 2.01 15.49
C PHE A 71 0.59 2.49 15.47
N GLU A 72 1.13 2.95 16.60
CA GLU A 72 2.53 3.38 16.69
C GLU A 72 3.51 2.23 16.46
N LYS A 73 3.18 1.03 16.94
CA LYS A 73 3.96 -0.18 16.68
C LYS A 73 3.89 -0.58 15.20
N GLU A 74 2.69 -0.53 14.63
CA GLU A 74 2.49 -0.76 13.20
C GLU A 74 3.29 0.24 12.36
N LEU A 75 3.21 1.53 12.66
CA LEU A 75 3.98 2.58 11.97
C LEU A 75 5.48 2.34 12.05
N ASN A 76 6.01 1.94 13.21
CA ASN A 76 7.44 1.66 13.35
C ASN A 76 7.89 0.50 12.46
N SER A 77 7.07 -0.54 12.34
CA SER A 77 7.34 -1.66 11.43
C SER A 77 7.28 -1.20 9.97
N ILE A 78 6.23 -0.51 9.57
CA ILE A 78 6.05 0.06 8.22
C ILE A 78 7.23 0.98 7.86
N LYS A 79 7.63 1.87 8.78
CA LYS A 79 8.78 2.77 8.61
C LYS A 79 10.07 2.00 8.31
N THR A 80 10.30 0.92 9.05
CA THR A 80 11.49 0.07 8.83
C THR A 80 11.52 -0.49 7.41
N TYR A 81 10.40 -1.00 6.90
CA TYR A 81 10.32 -1.47 5.52
C TYR A 81 10.51 -0.33 4.52
N LEU A 82 9.82 0.80 4.75
CA LEU A 82 9.87 1.96 3.86
C LEU A 82 11.30 2.48 3.66
N TYR A 83 12.06 2.64 4.76
CA TYR A 83 13.42 3.21 4.69
C TYR A 83 14.49 2.22 4.20
N ASN A 84 14.22 0.91 4.23
CA ASN A 84 15.15 -0.12 3.75
C ASN A 84 14.75 -0.73 2.40
N GLY A 85 13.60 -0.36 1.85
CA GLY A 85 13.07 -0.91 0.61
C GLY A 85 13.07 0.09 -0.55
N ASN A 86 12.56 -0.37 -1.68
CA ASN A 86 12.40 0.44 -2.88
C ASN A 86 10.90 0.51 -3.24
N TYR A 87 10.28 1.62 -2.89
CA TYR A 87 8.85 1.87 -3.11
C TYR A 87 8.66 3.10 -3.97
N ILE A 88 7.62 3.08 -4.81
CA ILE A 88 7.34 4.19 -5.74
C ILE A 88 6.59 5.34 -5.08
N ALA A 89 5.94 5.09 -3.93
CA ALA A 89 5.20 6.08 -3.17
C ALA A 89 4.99 5.59 -1.73
N ILE A 90 4.55 6.50 -0.86
CA ILE A 90 3.98 6.17 0.44
C ILE A 90 2.47 6.01 0.28
N GLY A 91 1.97 4.82 0.58
CA GLY A 91 0.54 4.49 0.43
C GLY A 91 0.24 3.01 0.74
N GLU A 92 -0.99 2.73 1.08
CA GLU A 92 -2.12 3.64 1.17
C GLU A 92 -2.11 4.36 2.53
N ILE A 93 -2.37 5.64 2.54
CA ILE A 93 -2.47 6.44 3.77
C ILE A 93 -3.69 7.37 3.68
N GLY A 94 -4.10 7.97 4.78
CA GLY A 94 -5.21 8.93 4.75
C GLY A 94 -6.10 8.83 5.98
N ILE A 95 -7.36 9.26 5.80
CA ILE A 95 -8.41 9.20 6.81
C ILE A 95 -9.63 8.53 6.19
N ASP A 96 -10.13 7.49 6.84
CA ASP A 96 -11.34 6.79 6.46
C ASP A 96 -12.29 6.67 7.67
N LEU A 97 -13.44 7.28 7.58
CA LEU A 97 -14.47 7.29 8.61
C LEU A 97 -15.74 6.55 8.18
N TYR A 98 -15.66 5.79 7.10
CA TYR A 98 -16.83 5.04 6.61
C TYR A 98 -17.22 3.92 7.58
N TRP A 99 -16.22 3.14 8.02
CA TRP A 99 -16.47 1.98 8.88
C TRP A 99 -16.46 2.32 10.38
N ASP A 100 -15.54 3.20 10.80
CA ASP A 100 -15.34 3.55 12.20
C ASP A 100 -14.93 5.01 12.34
N LYS A 101 -15.81 5.79 12.97
CA LYS A 101 -15.60 7.22 13.22
C LYS A 101 -14.86 7.50 14.53
N THR A 102 -14.70 6.50 15.40
CA THR A 102 -14.10 6.67 16.72
C THR A 102 -12.58 6.81 16.65
N THR A 103 -11.98 6.32 15.59
CA THR A 103 -10.51 6.30 15.38
C THR A 103 -9.95 7.57 14.74
N LEU A 104 -10.76 8.59 14.45
CA LEU A 104 -10.33 9.82 13.75
C LEU A 104 -9.05 10.44 14.35
N THR A 105 -8.97 10.53 15.67
CA THR A 105 -7.82 11.17 16.33
C THR A 105 -6.51 10.43 16.09
N ILE A 106 -6.53 9.09 16.15
CA ILE A 106 -5.34 8.27 15.89
C ILE A 106 -5.04 8.17 14.40
N GLN A 107 -6.06 8.15 13.53
CA GLN A 107 -5.87 8.20 12.08
C GLN A 107 -5.16 9.51 11.66
N LYS A 108 -5.53 10.65 12.24
CA LYS A 108 -4.84 11.93 11.97
C LYS A 108 -3.36 11.86 12.35
N LYS A 109 -3.02 11.31 13.51
CA LYS A 109 -1.62 11.14 13.94
C LYS A 109 -0.84 10.23 12.99
N ALA A 110 -1.41 9.08 12.64
CA ALA A 110 -0.77 8.15 11.72
C ALA A 110 -0.60 8.75 10.31
N PHE A 111 -1.56 9.53 9.85
CA PHE A 111 -1.49 10.21 8.56
C PHE A 111 -0.41 11.30 8.54
N GLU A 112 -0.36 12.15 9.58
CA GLU A 112 0.65 13.20 9.73
C GLU A 112 2.08 12.63 9.77
N GLU A 113 2.30 11.56 10.52
CA GLU A 113 3.59 10.86 10.57
C GLU A 113 4.01 10.38 9.17
N GLN A 114 3.13 9.76 8.43
CA GLN A 114 3.41 9.25 7.08
C GLN A 114 3.60 10.37 6.05
N ILE A 115 2.94 11.51 6.20
CA ILE A 115 3.21 12.71 5.40
C ILE A 115 4.64 13.22 5.67
N ASN A 116 5.09 13.21 6.93
CA ASN A 116 6.44 13.62 7.27
C ASN A 116 7.48 12.70 6.63
N TRP A 117 7.27 11.39 6.61
CA TRP A 117 8.15 10.47 5.87
C TRP A 117 8.21 10.79 4.37
N ALA A 118 7.06 11.15 3.77
CA ALA A 118 7.04 11.53 2.36
C ALA A 118 7.87 12.78 2.08
N LYS A 119 7.83 13.76 2.96
CA LYS A 119 8.67 14.97 2.86
C LYS A 119 10.15 14.63 3.02
N GLU A 120 10.51 13.81 4.00
CA GLU A 120 11.89 13.40 4.25
C GLU A 120 12.49 12.62 3.06
N LEU A 121 11.71 11.72 2.48
CA LEU A 121 12.14 10.84 1.39
C LEU A 121 11.93 11.46 -0.01
N LEU A 122 11.36 12.66 -0.09
CA LEU A 122 10.94 13.30 -1.34
C LEU A 122 10.09 12.36 -2.21
N SER A 123 9.21 11.60 -1.54
CA SER A 123 8.37 10.57 -2.15
C SER A 123 6.99 11.09 -2.52
N LEU A 124 6.33 10.38 -3.43
CA LEU A 124 4.91 10.57 -3.70
C LEU A 124 4.06 10.03 -2.55
N ILE A 125 2.86 10.55 -2.43
CA ILE A 125 1.82 10.07 -1.51
C ILE A 125 0.67 9.50 -2.35
N HIS A 126 0.15 8.35 -1.93
CA HIS A 126 -1.07 7.76 -2.47
C HIS A 126 -2.13 7.65 -1.35
N ILE A 127 -3.26 8.33 -1.55
CA ILE A 127 -4.39 8.43 -0.61
C ILE A 127 -5.59 7.72 -1.21
#